data_457a5ece9dc89e1a2e701657c8b9bcb1
#
_entry.id   457a5ece9dc89e1a2e701657c8b9bcb1
#
_cell.length_a   1.000
_cell.length_b   1.000
_cell.length_c   1.000
_cell.angle_alpha   90.00
_cell.angle_beta   90.00
_cell.angle_gamma   90.00
#
_symmetry.space_group_name_H-M   'P 1'
#
loop_
_entity.id
_entity.type
_entity.pdbx_description
1 polymer ?
#
loop_
_entity_poly.entity_id
_entity_poly.type
_entity_poly.pdbx_seq_one_letter_code
_entity_poly.pdbx_strand_id
1 'polypeptide(L)'
;KKVLPAELEVELKYGADRLGKRQDPAMQKFRENRLGAFIHWGLYAIPGGEWNNKTYHGAAEWLKAWAKVPTTDWLELMKQWNPQQFDAKKWAKMAKEM
;
A
#
# COMPACT_ATOMS: atom_id res chain seq x y z
N LYS A 1 -16.72 -17.66 22.94
CA LYS A 1 -15.65 -16.67 23.08
C LYS A 1 -15.78 -15.65 21.95
N LYS A 2 -15.96 -14.37 22.28
CA LYS A 2 -16.10 -13.31 21.29
C LYS A 2 -14.72 -13.06 20.66
N VAL A 3 -14.62 -13.23 19.35
CA VAL A 3 -13.39 -12.89 18.61
C VAL A 3 -13.36 -11.37 18.46
N LEU A 4 -12.32 -10.74 18.99
CA LEU A 4 -12.10 -9.30 18.82
C LEU A 4 -11.58 -9.02 17.42
N PRO A 5 -11.92 -7.87 16.82
CA PRO A 5 -11.25 -7.41 15.62
C PRO A 5 -9.73 -7.36 15.85
N ALA A 6 -8.96 -7.76 14.85
CA ALA A 6 -7.49 -7.84 14.95
C ALA A 6 -6.84 -6.53 15.42
N GLU A 7 -7.40 -5.41 15.00
CA GLU A 7 -6.96 -4.07 15.41
C GLU A 7 -7.13 -3.82 16.90
N LEU A 8 -8.28 -4.21 17.44
CA LEU A 8 -8.56 -4.06 18.88
C LEU A 8 -7.73 -5.03 19.71
N GLU A 9 -7.46 -6.23 19.20
CA GLU A 9 -6.61 -7.20 19.87
C GLU A 9 -5.16 -6.67 19.98
N VAL A 10 -4.63 -6.06 18.93
CA VAL A 10 -3.32 -5.42 18.92
C VAL A 10 -3.26 -4.24 19.89
N GLU A 11 -4.29 -3.41 19.89
CA GLU A 11 -4.40 -2.24 20.79
C GLU A 11 -4.43 -2.67 22.26
N LEU A 12 -5.20 -3.72 22.60
CA LEU A 12 -5.25 -4.24 23.96
C LEU A 12 -3.95 -4.94 24.40
N LYS A 13 -3.29 -5.65 23.48
CA LYS A 13 -2.08 -6.40 23.78
C LYS A 13 -0.86 -5.52 23.98
N TYR A 14 -0.71 -4.47 23.18
CA TYR A 14 0.50 -3.67 23.12
C TYR A 14 0.31 -2.23 23.63
N GLY A 15 -0.87 -1.89 24.13
CA GLY A 15 -1.16 -0.55 24.59
C GLY A 15 -0.91 0.49 23.51
N ALA A 16 -1.29 0.14 22.28
CA ALA A 16 -1.14 1.04 21.14
C ALA A 16 -2.08 2.21 21.31
N ASP A 17 -1.68 3.18 22.12
CA ASP A 17 -2.33 4.45 22.06
C ASP A 17 -2.09 5.05 20.67
N ARG A 18 -3.03 5.81 20.21
CA ARG A 18 -3.02 6.43 18.87
C ARG A 18 -1.84 7.38 18.66
N LEU A 19 -0.98 7.54 19.62
CA LEU A 19 0.20 8.39 19.60
C LEU A 19 1.50 7.59 19.34
N GLY A 20 1.39 6.34 18.94
CA GLY A 20 2.52 5.53 18.49
C GLY A 20 3.43 5.02 19.59
N LYS A 21 2.91 4.85 20.80
CA LYS A 21 3.69 4.31 21.94
C LYS A 21 3.73 2.79 22.02
N ARG A 22 3.37 2.09 20.95
CA ARG A 22 3.53 0.64 20.91
C ARG A 22 4.96 0.24 21.26
N GLN A 23 5.08 -0.71 22.19
CA GLN A 23 6.36 -1.19 22.75
C GLN A 23 6.70 -2.62 22.29
N ASP A 24 5.91 -3.21 21.39
CA ASP A 24 6.19 -4.54 20.87
C ASP A 24 7.50 -4.57 20.05
N PRO A 25 8.19 -5.73 19.99
CA PRO A 25 9.49 -5.84 19.33
C PRO A 25 9.50 -5.40 17.87
N ALA A 26 8.40 -5.62 17.13
CA ALA A 26 8.31 -5.20 15.74
C ALA A 26 8.32 -3.68 15.58
N MET A 27 7.60 -2.95 16.44
CA MET A 27 7.58 -1.50 16.44
C MET A 27 8.87 -0.90 16.98
N GLN A 28 9.51 -1.55 17.94
CA GLN A 28 10.84 -1.14 18.41
C GLN A 28 11.84 -1.20 17.26
N LYS A 29 11.89 -2.33 16.56
CA LYS A 29 12.77 -2.49 15.39
C LYS A 29 12.47 -1.49 14.29
N PHE A 30 11.19 -1.22 14.01
CA PHE A 30 10.79 -0.19 13.06
C PHE A 30 11.35 1.20 13.42
N ARG A 31 11.30 1.58 14.70
CA ARG A 31 11.87 2.86 15.16
C ARG A 31 13.39 2.91 15.07
N GLU A 32 14.06 1.80 15.31
CA GLU A 32 15.52 1.67 15.22
C GLU A 32 16.03 1.78 13.78
N ASN A 33 15.30 1.23 12.83
CA ASN A 33 15.69 1.22 11.42
C ASN A 33 15.81 2.61 10.80
N ARG A 34 14.94 3.56 11.15
CA ARG A 34 14.95 4.97 10.73
C ARG A 34 14.98 5.24 9.22
N LEU A 35 15.09 4.23 8.40
CA LEU A 35 15.10 4.29 6.94
C LEU A 35 14.12 3.26 6.40
N GLY A 36 13.31 3.67 5.44
CA GLY A 36 12.33 2.79 4.79
C GLY A 36 12.20 3.11 3.31
N ALA A 37 11.83 2.11 2.52
CA ALA A 37 11.39 2.28 1.16
C ALA A 37 9.87 2.38 1.12
N PHE A 38 9.36 3.37 0.41
CA PHE A 38 7.93 3.53 0.18
C PHE A 38 7.62 3.23 -1.28
N ILE A 39 6.75 2.25 -1.53
CA ILE A 39 6.42 1.79 -2.88
C ILE A 39 4.96 2.11 -3.18
N HIS A 40 4.73 2.94 -4.21
CA HIS A 40 3.41 3.21 -4.75
C HIS A 40 3.09 2.20 -5.84
N TRP A 41 2.10 1.36 -5.63
CA TRP A 41 1.71 0.34 -6.59
C TRP A 41 0.25 -0.06 -6.43
N GLY A 42 -0.50 -0.08 -7.51
CA GLY A 42 -1.93 -0.40 -7.51
C GLY A 42 -2.51 -0.42 -8.92
N LEU A 43 -3.83 -0.45 -9.03
CA LEU A 43 -4.53 -0.50 -10.32
C LEU A 43 -4.13 0.64 -11.26
N TYR A 44 -3.79 1.79 -10.74
CA TYR A 44 -3.34 2.95 -11.51
C TYR A 44 -2.04 2.71 -12.31
N ALA A 45 -1.28 1.68 -11.97
CA ALA A 45 -0.11 1.28 -12.73
C ALA A 45 -0.47 0.75 -14.13
N ILE A 46 -1.69 0.26 -14.34
CA ILE A 46 -2.16 -0.24 -15.62
C ILE A 46 -2.34 0.90 -16.61
N PRO A 47 -3.15 1.94 -16.34
CA PRO A 47 -3.31 3.07 -17.26
C PRO A 47 -2.09 4.01 -17.27
N GLY A 48 -1.23 3.97 -16.26
CA GLY A 48 0.03 4.73 -16.28
C GLY A 48 -0.11 6.24 -16.44
N GLY A 49 -1.17 6.84 -15.94
CA GLY A 49 -1.44 8.28 -16.06
C GLY A 49 -2.28 8.69 -17.27
N GLU A 50 -2.75 7.75 -18.07
CA GLU A 50 -3.62 8.03 -19.21
C GLU A 50 -5.04 7.48 -18.99
N TRP A 51 -6.04 8.26 -19.41
CA TRP A 51 -7.43 7.82 -19.41
C TRP A 51 -8.20 8.43 -20.56
N ASN A 52 -8.91 7.61 -21.33
CA ASN A 52 -9.67 8.03 -22.51
C ASN A 52 -8.86 8.93 -23.49
N ASN A 53 -7.65 8.48 -23.83
CA ASN A 53 -6.72 9.18 -24.73
C ASN A 53 -6.27 10.57 -24.23
N LYS A 54 -6.40 10.82 -22.94
CA LYS A 54 -5.92 12.05 -22.30
C LYS A 54 -4.85 11.71 -21.27
N THR A 55 -3.71 12.37 -21.35
CA THR A 55 -2.64 12.28 -20.36
C THR A 55 -2.90 13.25 -19.22
N TYR A 56 -2.77 12.75 -17.99
CA TYR A 56 -2.83 13.51 -16.76
C TYR A 56 -1.44 13.56 -16.14
N HIS A 57 -0.88 14.75 -16.09
CA HIS A 57 0.46 14.93 -15.49
C HIS A 57 0.39 14.99 -13.98
N GLY A 58 1.35 14.34 -13.32
CA GLY A 58 1.44 14.26 -11.87
C GLY A 58 1.47 12.82 -11.37
N ALA A 59 1.08 12.63 -10.12
CA ALA A 59 1.13 11.33 -9.48
C ALA A 59 -0.02 10.42 -9.98
N ALA A 60 0.32 9.35 -10.66
CA ALA A 60 -0.66 8.45 -11.32
C ALA A 60 -1.66 7.81 -10.35
N GLU A 61 -1.32 7.67 -9.08
CA GLU A 61 -2.24 7.18 -8.05
C GLU A 61 -3.51 8.04 -7.87
N TRP A 62 -3.46 9.29 -8.30
CA TRP A 62 -4.60 10.23 -8.28
C TRP A 62 -5.42 10.25 -9.58
N LEU A 63 -5.03 9.46 -10.59
CA LEU A 63 -5.67 9.43 -11.91
C LEU A 63 -7.18 9.24 -11.82
N LYS A 64 -7.65 8.32 -10.98
CA LYS A 64 -9.09 8.08 -10.80
C LYS A 64 -9.84 9.35 -10.40
N ALA A 65 -9.27 10.13 -9.51
CA ALA A 65 -9.88 11.38 -9.04
C ALA A 65 -9.82 12.48 -10.09
N TRP A 66 -8.66 12.68 -10.73
CA TRP A 66 -8.46 13.75 -11.72
C TRP A 66 -9.27 13.51 -13.00
N ALA A 67 -9.30 12.27 -13.47
CA ALA A 67 -10.08 11.89 -14.64
C ALA A 67 -11.57 11.65 -14.32
N LYS A 68 -11.97 11.76 -13.05
CA LYS A 68 -13.34 11.52 -12.55
C LYS A 68 -13.89 10.16 -13.01
N VAL A 69 -13.03 9.12 -12.96
CA VAL A 69 -13.39 7.80 -13.43
C VAL A 69 -14.43 7.16 -12.51
N PRO A 70 -15.58 6.71 -13.05
CA PRO A 70 -16.55 5.95 -12.27
C PRO A 70 -15.91 4.72 -11.62
N THR A 71 -16.33 4.39 -10.41
CA THR A 71 -15.75 3.24 -9.70
C THR A 71 -15.95 1.92 -10.44
N THR A 72 -17.07 1.76 -11.14
CA THR A 72 -17.35 0.60 -11.99
C THR A 72 -16.27 0.42 -13.07
N ASP A 73 -15.95 1.48 -13.80
CA ASP A 73 -14.96 1.47 -14.87
C ASP A 73 -13.55 1.26 -14.32
N TRP A 74 -13.25 1.85 -13.17
CA TRP A 74 -11.99 1.67 -12.49
C TRP A 74 -11.76 0.22 -12.05
N LEU A 75 -12.81 -0.44 -11.56
CA LEU A 75 -12.76 -1.84 -11.13
C LEU A 75 -12.57 -2.82 -12.31
N GLU A 76 -12.90 -2.42 -13.54
CA GLU A 76 -12.60 -3.24 -14.72
C GLU A 76 -11.09 -3.48 -14.89
N LEU A 77 -10.25 -2.57 -14.42
CA LEU A 77 -8.80 -2.76 -14.41
C LEU A 77 -8.36 -3.97 -13.58
N MET A 78 -9.15 -4.38 -12.59
CA MET A 78 -8.86 -5.59 -11.81
C MET A 78 -8.75 -6.85 -12.68
N LYS A 79 -9.52 -6.91 -13.76
CA LYS A 79 -9.49 -8.04 -14.71
C LYS A 79 -8.17 -8.12 -15.47
N GLN A 80 -7.46 -7.00 -15.58
CA GLN A 80 -6.16 -6.89 -16.25
C GLN A 80 -4.99 -7.03 -15.27
N TRP A 81 -5.26 -7.00 -13.96
CA TRP A 81 -4.24 -7.07 -12.93
C TRP A 81 -3.62 -8.46 -12.86
N ASN A 82 -2.43 -8.61 -13.39
CA ASN A 82 -1.71 -9.88 -13.40
C ASN A 82 -0.19 -9.66 -13.29
N PRO A 83 0.34 -9.32 -12.12
CA PRO A 83 1.76 -9.01 -11.93
C PRO A 83 2.61 -10.30 -11.86
N GLN A 84 2.77 -11.01 -12.98
CA GLN A 84 3.47 -12.28 -13.05
C GLN A 84 4.95 -12.21 -12.65
N GLN A 85 5.58 -11.06 -12.78
CA GLN A 85 7.00 -10.88 -12.45
C GLN A 85 7.22 -10.42 -11.01
N PHE A 86 6.15 -10.29 -10.23
CA PHE A 86 6.27 -9.93 -8.82
C PHE A 86 6.91 -11.07 -8.03
N ASP A 87 8.01 -10.77 -7.35
CA ASP A 87 8.74 -11.68 -6.48
C ASP A 87 9.03 -10.98 -5.14
N ALA A 88 8.25 -11.33 -4.12
CA ALA A 88 8.36 -10.74 -2.79
C ALA A 88 9.75 -10.93 -2.17
N LYS A 89 10.37 -12.10 -2.39
CA LYS A 89 11.71 -12.38 -1.86
C LYS A 89 12.77 -11.51 -2.53
N LYS A 90 12.67 -11.34 -3.85
CA LYS A 90 13.58 -10.46 -4.61
C LYS A 90 13.44 -9.01 -4.14
N TRP A 91 12.23 -8.53 -3.94
CA TRP A 91 11.97 -7.18 -3.44
C TRP A 91 12.51 -6.96 -2.03
N ALA A 92 12.27 -7.92 -1.13
CA ALA A 92 12.80 -7.86 0.23
C ALA A 92 14.33 -7.89 0.26
N LYS A 93 14.94 -8.70 -0.62
CA LYS A 93 16.40 -8.74 -0.77
C LYS A 93 16.95 -7.40 -1.25
N MET A 94 16.37 -6.81 -2.27
CA MET A 94 16.77 -5.50 -2.78
C MET A 94 16.67 -4.42 -1.69
N ALA A 95 15.57 -4.38 -0.95
CA ALA A 95 15.40 -3.45 0.15
C ALA A 95 16.46 -3.61 1.24
N LYS A 96 16.87 -4.84 1.51
CA LYS A 96 17.93 -5.12 2.50
C LYS A 96 19.31 -4.69 2.00
N GLU A 97 19.56 -4.76 0.71
CA GLU A 97 20.86 -4.40 0.09
C GLU A 97 21.00 -2.88 -0.15
N MET A 98 19.91 -2.15 -0.11
CA MET A 98 19.92 -0.69 -0.21
C MET A 98 20.42 -0.04 1.09
#